data_2e42f897999c3f15bded9df27bd35f5e
#
_entry.id   2e42f897999c3f15bded9df27bd35f5e
#
_cell.length_a   1.000
_cell.length_b   1.000
_cell.length_c   1.000
_cell.angle_alpha   90.00
_cell.angle_beta   90.00
_cell.angle_gamma   90.00
#
_symmetry.space_group_name_H-M   'P 1'
#
loop_
_entity.id
_entity.type
_entity.pdbx_description
1 polymer ?
#
loop_
_entity_poly.entity_id
_entity_poly.type
_entity_poly.pdbx_seq_one_letter_code
_entity_poly.pdbx_strand_id
1 'polypeptide(L)'
;EKSDIAYGTIEGTYAGEEIGYSGYPNYNGPDSMIDALKDTGFDIINVATDHSLDKGVEGASKTGEKIDKEMTSIGNKKYIIKKVKGIEIGFTSYTYESKEGELNGHKIPEDMNLNTFCYNKLDKELEEMKALIEEMKNEGAEFIVFGMHWGVEYKTEPSKYQVKIAEALNEYGVDLILGSNPHVVQPIEEIEGEDGQKTLVAYSLGNFISNQRLETMGDRRTADGIILNLTLDKSRKGVKIEKWDYTPTWVYKIPRENKKSDYYILPVEETLNSEEGEKLDKETLNQLNKSLESTKSIVEK
;
A
#
# COMPACT_ATOMS: atom_id res chain seq x y z
N GLU A 1 -9.10 -10.27 -15.00
CA GLU A 1 -10.14 -10.89 -14.17
C GLU A 1 -10.44 -9.95 -13.00
N LYS A 2 -11.71 -9.75 -12.63
CA LYS A 2 -12.06 -8.88 -11.51
C LYS A 2 -11.80 -9.63 -10.20
N SER A 3 -10.98 -9.07 -9.31
CA SER A 3 -10.76 -9.61 -7.97
C SER A 3 -12.05 -9.54 -7.13
N ASP A 4 -12.17 -10.39 -6.11
CA ASP A 4 -13.29 -10.36 -5.16
C ASP A 4 -13.13 -9.26 -4.12
N ILE A 5 -11.90 -8.79 -3.92
CA ILE A 5 -11.52 -7.67 -3.07
C ILE A 5 -10.25 -7.03 -3.60
N ALA A 6 -10.21 -5.71 -3.64
CA ALA A 6 -9.07 -4.92 -4.05
C ALA A 6 -8.65 -3.97 -2.91
N TYR A 7 -7.35 -4.00 -2.59
CA TYR A 7 -6.70 -3.18 -1.58
C TYR A 7 -5.79 -2.14 -2.23
N GLY A 8 -5.73 -0.94 -1.67
CA GLY A 8 -4.77 0.09 -2.05
C GLY A 8 -4.42 1.00 -0.88
N THR A 9 -3.30 1.72 -1.00
CA THR A 9 -2.88 2.78 -0.07
C THR A 9 -3.01 4.12 -0.77
N ILE A 10 -3.63 5.10 -0.12
CA ILE A 10 -3.59 6.49 -0.54
C ILE A 10 -2.68 7.29 0.40
N GLU A 11 -1.85 8.14 -0.17
CA GLU A 11 -0.92 8.98 0.58
C GLU A 11 -1.36 10.42 0.53
N GLY A 12 -1.61 11.00 1.72
CA GLY A 12 -2.14 12.34 1.87
C GLY A 12 -3.58 12.40 2.35
N THR A 13 -4.14 13.61 2.34
CA THR A 13 -5.52 13.87 2.76
C THR A 13 -6.41 14.26 1.60
N TYR A 14 -7.73 14.08 1.77
CA TYR A 14 -8.79 14.50 0.87
C TYR A 14 -9.83 15.30 1.67
N ALA A 15 -9.35 16.44 2.18
CA ALA A 15 -10.08 17.24 3.16
C ALA A 15 -11.16 18.15 2.54
N GLY A 16 -11.20 18.26 1.20
CA GLY A 16 -12.18 19.05 0.46
C GLY A 16 -11.60 20.30 -0.20
N GLU A 17 -12.34 20.85 -1.16
CA GLU A 17 -11.95 22.02 -1.94
C GLU A 17 -11.87 23.31 -1.09
N GLU A 18 -12.68 23.40 -0.05
CA GLU A 18 -12.73 24.56 0.85
C GLU A 18 -11.42 24.81 1.60
N ILE A 19 -10.60 23.75 1.80
CA ILE A 19 -9.26 23.86 2.41
C ILE A 19 -8.20 24.20 1.36
N GLY A 20 -8.54 24.08 0.07
CA GLY A 20 -7.65 24.28 -1.06
C GLY A 20 -6.80 23.03 -1.37
N TYR A 21 -6.74 22.66 -2.66
CA TYR A 21 -5.90 21.56 -3.12
C TYR A 21 -4.43 21.92 -3.03
N SER A 22 -3.61 20.96 -2.64
CA SER A 22 -2.16 21.12 -2.50
C SER A 22 -1.42 19.82 -2.75
N GLY A 23 -0.20 19.95 -3.28
CA GLY A 23 0.77 18.87 -3.37
C GLY A 23 1.78 18.91 -2.22
N TYR A 24 2.97 18.31 -2.45
CA TYR A 24 4.07 18.30 -1.49
C TYR A 24 4.38 19.69 -0.94
N PRO A 25 4.67 19.86 0.37
CA PRO A 25 4.82 18.80 1.36
C PRO A 25 3.54 18.44 2.13
N ASN A 26 2.42 19.12 1.92
CA ASN A 26 1.18 18.92 2.66
C ASN A 26 0.03 18.67 1.67
N TYR A 27 -0.22 17.41 1.40
CA TYR A 27 -1.17 16.97 0.39
C TYR A 27 -2.63 17.22 0.77
N ASN A 28 -3.39 17.75 -0.16
CA ASN A 28 -4.86 17.74 -0.16
C ASN A 28 -5.35 17.47 -1.58
N GLY A 29 -5.71 16.21 -1.84
CA GLY A 29 -6.19 15.75 -3.14
C GLY A 29 -7.65 16.13 -3.40
N PRO A 30 -8.08 16.13 -4.68
CA PRO A 30 -9.47 16.33 -5.04
C PRO A 30 -10.33 15.10 -4.70
N ASP A 31 -11.58 15.34 -4.31
CA ASP A 31 -12.54 14.28 -3.95
C ASP A 31 -12.78 13.30 -5.12
N SER A 32 -12.68 13.79 -6.36
CA SER A 32 -12.77 12.96 -7.57
C SER A 32 -11.73 11.82 -7.64
N MET A 33 -10.65 11.88 -6.86
CA MET A 33 -9.73 10.76 -6.73
C MET A 33 -10.39 9.59 -5.98
N ILE A 34 -11.17 9.89 -4.95
CA ILE A 34 -11.91 8.85 -4.20
C ILE A 34 -12.97 8.20 -5.10
N ASP A 35 -13.69 9.03 -5.90
CA ASP A 35 -14.63 8.51 -6.90
C ASP A 35 -13.92 7.61 -7.91
N ALA A 36 -12.74 8.01 -8.39
CA ALA A 36 -11.95 7.22 -9.34
C ALA A 36 -11.47 5.88 -8.73
N LEU A 37 -11.08 5.85 -7.46
CA LEU A 37 -10.70 4.61 -6.76
C LEU A 37 -11.90 3.65 -6.69
N LYS A 38 -13.08 4.14 -6.31
CA LYS A 38 -14.32 3.37 -6.30
C LYS A 38 -14.66 2.83 -7.70
N ASP A 39 -14.66 3.70 -8.71
CA ASP A 39 -15.02 3.32 -10.09
C ASP A 39 -14.03 2.29 -10.67
N THR A 40 -12.77 2.32 -10.22
CA THR A 40 -11.75 1.33 -10.57
C THR A 40 -11.99 0.00 -9.87
N GLY A 41 -12.75 -0.01 -8.77
CA GLY A 41 -13.17 -1.22 -8.05
C GLY A 41 -12.35 -1.53 -6.80
N PHE A 42 -11.72 -0.52 -6.19
CA PHE A 42 -11.12 -0.69 -4.86
C PHE A 42 -12.19 -0.90 -3.79
N ASP A 43 -11.89 -1.75 -2.81
CA ASP A 43 -12.77 -2.10 -1.69
C ASP A 43 -12.21 -1.65 -0.33
N ILE A 44 -10.89 -1.79 -0.15
CA ILE A 44 -10.16 -1.48 1.09
C ILE A 44 -9.09 -0.44 0.79
N ILE A 45 -9.14 0.67 1.51
CA ILE A 45 -8.17 1.77 1.35
C ILE A 45 -7.42 1.99 2.67
N ASN A 46 -6.12 1.77 2.62
CA ASN A 46 -5.23 2.18 3.70
C ASN A 46 -5.04 3.70 3.69
N VAL A 47 -5.33 4.35 4.81
CA VAL A 47 -5.13 5.78 5.04
C VAL A 47 -4.06 6.08 6.08
N ALA A 48 -3.44 5.04 6.68
CA ALA A 48 -2.33 5.22 7.60
C ALA A 48 -1.02 5.39 6.82
N THR A 49 -0.63 6.63 6.61
CA THR A 49 0.64 7.04 5.99
C THR A 49 1.24 8.19 6.80
N ASP A 50 2.50 8.50 6.58
CA ASP A 50 3.15 9.66 7.21
C ASP A 50 2.51 11.01 6.83
N HIS A 51 1.75 11.03 5.71
CA HIS A 51 0.97 12.18 5.23
C HIS A 51 -0.50 12.20 5.72
N SER A 52 -0.90 11.33 6.64
CA SER A 52 -2.29 11.25 7.12
C SER A 52 -2.75 12.54 7.83
N LEU A 53 -1.82 13.31 8.39
CA LEU A 53 -2.10 14.55 9.13
C LEU A 53 -1.80 15.84 8.37
N ASP A 54 -1.57 15.80 7.08
CA ASP A 54 -1.20 16.98 6.27
C ASP A 54 -2.20 18.14 6.33
N LYS A 55 -3.46 17.85 6.59
CA LYS A 55 -4.53 18.83 6.86
C LYS A 55 -5.10 18.69 8.28
N GLY A 56 -4.25 18.24 9.21
CA GLY A 56 -4.62 18.05 10.62
C GLY A 56 -5.65 16.94 10.83
N VAL A 57 -6.13 16.85 12.06
CA VAL A 57 -7.11 15.82 12.47
C VAL A 57 -8.40 15.89 11.65
N GLU A 58 -8.89 17.11 11.41
CA GLU A 58 -10.11 17.31 10.62
C GLU A 58 -9.93 16.79 9.17
N GLY A 59 -8.75 17.05 8.56
CA GLY A 59 -8.44 16.52 7.22
C GLY A 59 -8.38 15.02 7.18
N ALA A 60 -7.75 14.38 8.17
CA ALA A 60 -7.69 12.93 8.31
C ALA A 60 -9.09 12.32 8.50
N SER A 61 -9.93 12.91 9.39
CA SER A 61 -11.30 12.46 9.62
C SER A 61 -12.15 12.53 8.36
N LYS A 62 -12.16 13.68 7.68
CA LYS A 62 -12.87 13.88 6.41
C LYS A 62 -12.43 12.88 5.34
N THR A 63 -11.14 12.57 5.26
CA THR A 63 -10.60 11.58 4.32
C THR A 63 -11.21 10.20 4.58
N GLY A 64 -11.15 9.73 5.83
CA GLY A 64 -11.74 8.44 6.22
C GLY A 64 -13.26 8.40 5.99
N GLU A 65 -13.99 9.44 6.39
CA GLU A 65 -15.44 9.54 6.21
C GLU A 65 -15.87 9.51 4.73
N LYS A 66 -15.09 10.13 3.84
CA LYS A 66 -15.38 10.11 2.40
C LYS A 66 -15.16 8.73 1.81
N ILE A 67 -14.08 8.06 2.19
CA ILE A 67 -13.77 6.70 1.74
C ILE A 67 -14.86 5.73 2.24
N ASP A 68 -15.24 5.84 3.52
CA ASP A 68 -16.21 4.93 4.15
C ASP A 68 -17.64 5.05 3.61
N LYS A 69 -17.94 6.04 2.76
CA LYS A 69 -19.24 6.11 2.05
C LYS A 69 -19.40 5.03 1.00
N GLU A 70 -18.30 4.61 0.37
CA GLU A 70 -18.36 3.77 -0.83
C GLU A 70 -17.38 2.56 -0.78
N MET A 71 -16.34 2.67 0.04
CA MET A 71 -15.30 1.68 0.27
C MET A 71 -15.11 1.48 1.77
N THR A 72 -14.03 0.89 2.20
CA THR A 72 -13.70 0.75 3.62
C THR A 72 -12.30 1.28 3.89
N SER A 73 -12.17 2.31 4.73
CA SER A 73 -10.88 2.80 5.19
C SER A 73 -10.32 1.91 6.30
N ILE A 74 -9.00 1.73 6.31
CA ILE A 74 -8.23 1.09 7.39
C ILE A 74 -7.05 1.94 7.81
N GLY A 75 -6.52 1.69 9.02
CA GLY A 75 -5.45 2.49 9.60
C GLY A 75 -5.94 3.65 10.47
N ASN A 76 -7.16 4.12 10.22
CA ASN A 76 -7.93 5.03 11.08
C ASN A 76 -8.95 4.29 11.95
N LYS A 77 -8.85 2.99 12.03
CA LYS A 77 -9.63 2.06 12.87
C LYS A 77 -8.67 1.02 13.41
N LYS A 78 -8.97 0.49 14.58
CA LYS A 78 -8.15 -0.56 15.19
C LYS A 78 -7.91 -1.70 14.20
N TYR A 79 -8.98 -2.28 13.65
CA TYR A 79 -9.02 -3.24 12.54
C TYR A 79 -10.46 -3.34 12.00
N ILE A 80 -10.62 -4.09 10.94
CA ILE A 80 -11.91 -4.55 10.44
C ILE A 80 -11.85 -6.05 10.13
N ILE A 81 -12.99 -6.75 10.20
CA ILE A 81 -13.15 -8.11 9.67
C ILE A 81 -14.21 -8.06 8.58
N LYS A 82 -13.86 -8.53 7.39
CA LYS A 82 -14.76 -8.53 6.22
C LYS A 82 -14.91 -9.93 5.68
N LYS A 83 -16.16 -10.37 5.52
CA LYS A 83 -16.46 -11.67 4.92
C LYS A 83 -16.43 -11.59 3.40
N VAL A 84 -15.54 -12.35 2.76
CA VAL A 84 -15.39 -12.43 1.31
C VAL A 84 -15.51 -13.90 0.90
N LYS A 85 -16.54 -14.25 0.14
CA LYS A 85 -16.84 -15.64 -0.31
C LYS A 85 -16.73 -16.70 0.78
N GLY A 86 -17.12 -16.35 1.99
CA GLY A 86 -17.13 -17.31 3.11
C GLY A 86 -15.83 -17.38 3.91
N ILE A 87 -14.85 -16.53 3.62
CA ILE A 87 -13.62 -16.34 4.39
C ILE A 87 -13.74 -15.04 5.19
N GLU A 88 -13.50 -15.09 6.50
CA GLU A 88 -13.45 -13.91 7.37
C GLU A 88 -12.02 -13.36 7.32
N ILE A 89 -11.82 -12.24 6.62
CA ILE A 89 -10.50 -11.62 6.43
C ILE A 89 -10.40 -10.41 7.34
N GLY A 90 -9.42 -10.41 8.23
CA GLY A 90 -9.06 -9.30 9.09
C GLY A 90 -8.08 -8.36 8.40
N PHE A 91 -8.34 -7.06 8.46
CA PHE A 91 -7.48 -6.03 7.89
C PHE A 91 -7.13 -4.99 8.93
N THR A 92 -5.87 -4.65 9.01
CA THR A 92 -5.39 -3.46 9.71
C THR A 92 -4.23 -2.85 8.94
N SER A 93 -3.85 -1.63 9.28
CA SER A 93 -2.65 -1.01 8.73
C SER A 93 -2.03 -0.03 9.72
N TYR A 94 -0.72 0.18 9.59
CA TYR A 94 0.08 1.03 10.44
C TYR A 94 1.00 1.93 9.61
N THR A 95 1.29 3.13 10.12
CA THR A 95 2.35 4.00 9.60
C THR A 95 3.41 4.27 10.66
N TYR A 96 4.66 4.45 10.21
CA TYR A 96 5.73 4.85 11.12
C TYR A 96 5.58 6.31 11.55
N GLU A 97 5.99 6.62 12.77
CA GLU A 97 6.14 7.97 13.26
C GLU A 97 7.48 8.56 12.81
N SER A 98 7.46 9.72 12.17
CA SER A 98 8.67 10.45 11.78
C SER A 98 9.52 10.84 13.00
N LYS A 99 8.86 11.09 14.11
CA LYS A 99 9.36 11.23 15.46
C LYS A 99 8.27 10.78 16.43
N GLU A 100 8.63 10.33 17.62
CA GLU A 100 7.67 9.89 18.63
C GLU A 100 6.54 10.90 18.84
N GLY A 101 5.30 10.45 18.57
CA GLY A 101 4.10 11.26 18.65
C GLY A 101 3.91 12.26 17.50
N GLU A 102 4.66 12.13 16.39
CA GLU A 102 4.56 13.03 15.24
C GLU A 102 4.58 12.30 13.90
N LEU A 103 3.76 12.75 12.95
CA LEU A 103 3.80 12.40 11.53
C LEU A 103 4.18 13.65 10.72
N ASN A 104 5.28 13.61 9.98
CA ASN A 104 5.77 14.74 9.15
C ASN A 104 5.71 16.11 9.85
N GLY A 105 6.07 16.14 11.15
CA GLY A 105 6.05 17.36 11.95
C GLY A 105 4.67 17.75 12.51
N HIS A 106 3.64 16.97 12.23
CA HIS A 106 2.32 17.14 12.83
C HIS A 106 2.18 16.25 14.07
N LYS A 107 1.82 16.85 15.21
CA LYS A 107 1.60 16.11 16.45
C LYS A 107 0.37 15.21 16.32
N ILE A 108 0.51 13.95 16.71
CA ILE A 108 -0.60 13.00 16.79
C ILE A 108 -1.35 13.24 18.11
N PRO A 109 -2.65 13.60 18.08
CA PRO A 109 -3.46 13.70 19.30
C PRO A 109 -3.67 12.34 19.96
N GLU A 110 -3.71 12.33 21.30
CA GLU A 110 -3.89 11.08 22.07
C GLU A 110 -5.24 10.36 21.83
N ASP A 111 -6.25 11.12 21.43
CA ASP A 111 -7.61 10.63 21.14
C ASP A 111 -7.84 10.33 19.65
N MET A 112 -6.82 10.44 18.82
CA MET A 112 -6.93 10.16 17.41
C MET A 112 -6.90 8.66 17.12
N ASN A 113 -7.88 8.18 16.40
CA ASN A 113 -7.87 6.84 15.82
C ASN A 113 -6.97 6.82 14.57
N LEU A 114 -5.68 6.58 14.78
CA LEU A 114 -4.71 6.36 13.72
C LEU A 114 -3.68 5.34 14.23
N ASN A 115 -3.53 4.24 13.50
CA ASN A 115 -2.58 3.21 13.88
C ASN A 115 -1.17 3.65 13.46
N THR A 116 -0.35 3.93 14.45
CA THR A 116 1.05 4.33 14.24
C THR A 116 1.99 3.43 15.03
N PHE A 117 3.26 3.45 14.68
CA PHE A 117 4.32 2.80 15.45
C PHE A 117 5.61 3.64 15.41
N CYS A 118 6.37 3.57 16.50
CA CYS A 118 7.64 4.26 16.63
C CYS A 118 8.81 3.28 16.62
N TYR A 119 9.76 3.44 15.70
CA TYR A 119 10.95 2.58 15.63
C TYR A 119 11.77 2.55 16.92
N ASN A 120 11.77 3.64 17.70
CA ASN A 120 12.49 3.71 18.98
C ASN A 120 11.82 2.91 20.10
N LYS A 121 10.56 2.51 19.93
CA LYS A 121 9.77 1.71 20.88
C LYS A 121 9.31 0.39 20.27
N LEU A 122 9.97 -0.07 19.23
CA LEU A 122 9.50 -1.14 18.37
C LEU A 122 9.10 -2.41 19.14
N ASP A 123 9.85 -2.82 20.16
CA ASP A 123 9.53 -4.04 20.92
C ASP A 123 8.16 -3.91 21.65
N LYS A 124 7.84 -2.73 22.19
CA LYS A 124 6.53 -2.46 22.81
C LYS A 124 5.42 -2.41 21.74
N GLU A 125 5.67 -1.75 20.62
CA GLU A 125 4.72 -1.65 19.51
C GLU A 125 4.37 -3.04 18.94
N LEU A 126 5.35 -3.93 18.85
CA LEU A 126 5.15 -5.31 18.39
C LEU A 126 4.28 -6.12 19.36
N GLU A 127 4.45 -5.95 20.69
CA GLU A 127 3.56 -6.58 21.68
C GLU A 127 2.11 -6.07 21.59
N GLU A 128 1.91 -4.78 21.28
CA GLU A 128 0.58 -4.21 21.05
C GLU A 128 -0.04 -4.76 19.76
N MET A 129 0.74 -4.90 18.68
CA MET A 129 0.31 -5.54 17.43
C MET A 129 -0.04 -7.02 17.66
N LYS A 130 0.72 -7.74 18.48
CA LYS A 130 0.42 -9.12 18.86
C LYS A 130 -0.93 -9.25 19.55
N ALA A 131 -1.19 -8.40 20.54
CA ALA A 131 -2.48 -8.38 21.24
C ALA A 131 -3.65 -8.08 20.28
N LEU A 132 -3.44 -7.18 19.33
CA LEU A 132 -4.42 -6.88 18.27
C LEU A 132 -4.71 -8.11 17.39
N ILE A 133 -3.66 -8.83 16.97
CA ILE A 133 -3.80 -10.03 16.14
C ILE A 133 -4.57 -11.11 16.88
N GLU A 134 -4.28 -11.31 18.17
CA GLU A 134 -5.01 -12.24 19.03
C GLU A 134 -6.50 -11.87 19.15
N GLU A 135 -6.81 -10.56 19.27
CA GLU A 135 -8.18 -10.07 19.28
C GLU A 135 -8.89 -10.35 17.95
N MET A 136 -8.25 -10.05 16.81
CA MET A 136 -8.80 -10.33 15.46
C MET A 136 -9.10 -11.84 15.31
N LYS A 137 -8.20 -12.72 15.75
CA LYS A 137 -8.40 -14.19 15.73
C LYS A 137 -9.57 -14.61 16.61
N ASN A 138 -9.68 -14.05 17.80
CA ASN A 138 -10.79 -14.34 18.74
C ASN A 138 -12.14 -13.86 18.20
N GLU A 139 -12.16 -12.80 17.38
CA GLU A 139 -13.36 -12.30 16.69
C GLU A 139 -13.65 -13.07 15.39
N GLY A 140 -12.83 -14.04 15.04
CA GLY A 140 -13.09 -14.99 13.95
C GLY A 140 -12.38 -14.67 12.64
N ALA A 141 -11.37 -13.80 12.62
CA ALA A 141 -10.52 -13.63 11.45
C ALA A 141 -9.79 -14.95 11.12
N GLU A 142 -9.97 -15.42 9.89
CA GLU A 142 -9.37 -16.66 9.38
C GLU A 142 -8.13 -16.40 8.51
N PHE A 143 -7.97 -15.17 8.03
CA PHE A 143 -6.83 -14.69 7.25
C PHE A 143 -6.57 -13.24 7.65
N ILE A 144 -5.33 -12.88 7.97
CA ILE A 144 -4.98 -11.56 8.51
C ILE A 144 -4.04 -10.83 7.57
N VAL A 145 -4.44 -9.61 7.18
CA VAL A 145 -3.72 -8.71 6.30
C VAL A 145 -3.26 -7.48 7.06
N PHE A 146 -1.95 -7.20 7.03
CA PHE A 146 -1.35 -5.98 7.55
C PHE A 146 -0.86 -5.07 6.41
N GLY A 147 -1.40 -3.86 6.33
CA GLY A 147 -0.80 -2.77 5.56
C GLY A 147 0.30 -2.10 6.39
N MET A 148 1.50 -1.97 5.83
CA MET A 148 2.63 -1.36 6.54
C MET A 148 3.22 -0.20 5.74
N HIS A 149 3.02 1.02 6.20
CA HIS A 149 3.69 2.20 5.66
C HIS A 149 5.00 2.41 6.41
N TRP A 150 6.12 1.97 5.84
CA TRP A 150 7.38 1.75 6.54
C TRP A 150 8.62 1.88 5.66
N GLY A 151 9.80 1.67 6.24
CA GLY A 151 11.05 1.57 5.51
C GLY A 151 11.69 2.92 5.21
N VAL A 152 12.54 2.93 4.19
CA VAL A 152 13.31 4.11 3.78
C VAL A 152 13.00 4.41 2.32
N GLU A 153 12.60 5.65 2.04
CA GLU A 153 12.29 6.12 0.68
C GLU A 153 13.44 5.82 -0.30
N TYR A 154 13.08 5.42 -1.50
CA TYR A 154 13.94 5.17 -2.67
C TYR A 154 14.98 4.05 -2.48
N LYS A 155 14.82 3.21 -1.44
CA LYS A 155 15.63 2.01 -1.23
C LYS A 155 14.89 0.79 -1.75
N THR A 156 15.57 0.00 -2.60
CA THR A 156 15.02 -1.24 -3.16
C THR A 156 15.25 -2.46 -2.26
N GLU A 157 16.09 -2.33 -1.24
CA GLU A 157 16.28 -3.36 -0.21
C GLU A 157 15.50 -3.00 1.05
N PRO A 158 14.81 -3.95 1.67
CA PRO A 158 14.14 -3.71 2.93
C PRO A 158 15.15 -3.36 4.03
N SER A 159 14.77 -2.43 4.89
CA SER A 159 15.58 -2.08 6.05
C SER A 159 15.53 -3.20 7.10
N LYS A 160 16.52 -3.26 7.99
CA LYS A 160 16.53 -4.20 9.11
C LYS A 160 15.27 -4.13 9.99
N TYR A 161 14.63 -2.98 10.04
CA TYR A 161 13.39 -2.81 10.81
C TYR A 161 12.18 -3.41 10.09
N GLN A 162 12.11 -3.30 8.77
CA GLN A 162 11.07 -3.97 7.99
C GLN A 162 11.18 -5.49 8.17
N VAL A 163 12.39 -6.04 8.05
CA VAL A 163 12.64 -7.48 8.26
C VAL A 163 12.23 -7.90 9.66
N LYS A 164 12.68 -7.20 10.71
CA LYS A 164 12.31 -7.50 12.11
C LYS A 164 10.81 -7.47 12.34
N ILE A 165 10.10 -6.47 11.79
CA ILE A 165 8.64 -6.38 11.92
C ILE A 165 7.96 -7.54 11.18
N ALA A 166 8.40 -7.85 9.96
CA ALA A 166 7.83 -8.93 9.16
C ALA A 166 8.00 -10.31 9.85
N GLU A 167 9.18 -10.60 10.40
CA GLU A 167 9.45 -11.81 11.19
C GLU A 167 8.54 -11.89 12.41
N ALA A 168 8.40 -10.81 13.19
CA ALA A 168 7.52 -10.79 14.37
C ALA A 168 6.05 -10.96 13.99
N LEU A 169 5.57 -10.30 12.92
CA LEU A 169 4.20 -10.46 12.45
C LEU A 169 3.92 -11.89 11.95
N ASN A 170 4.92 -12.55 11.33
CA ASN A 170 4.83 -13.97 10.98
C ASN A 170 4.67 -14.84 12.25
N GLU A 171 5.50 -14.65 13.27
CA GLU A 171 5.39 -15.37 14.54
C GLU A 171 4.02 -15.16 15.24
N TYR A 172 3.39 -13.99 15.04
CA TYR A 172 2.07 -13.68 15.59
C TYR A 172 0.93 -14.23 14.74
N GLY A 173 1.22 -14.75 13.55
CA GLY A 173 0.29 -15.41 12.63
C GLY A 173 -0.46 -14.46 11.72
N VAL A 174 0.22 -13.45 11.21
CA VAL A 174 -0.22 -12.66 10.06
C VAL A 174 0.03 -13.47 8.78
N ASP A 175 -0.88 -13.42 7.83
CA ASP A 175 -0.79 -14.20 6.58
C ASP A 175 -0.24 -13.38 5.40
N LEU A 176 -0.50 -12.08 5.39
CA LEU A 176 -0.11 -11.18 4.31
C LEU A 176 0.32 -9.81 4.83
N ILE A 177 1.48 -9.34 4.37
CA ILE A 177 1.97 -7.98 4.65
C ILE A 177 2.10 -7.22 3.33
N LEU A 178 1.45 -6.05 3.26
CA LEU A 178 1.46 -5.15 2.10
C LEU A 178 2.17 -3.84 2.45
N GLY A 179 3.41 -3.71 1.97
CA GLY A 179 4.27 -2.56 2.26
C GLY A 179 4.08 -1.38 1.32
N SER A 180 4.24 -0.18 1.85
CA SER A 180 4.26 1.11 1.14
C SER A 180 5.26 2.06 1.79
N ASN A 181 5.43 3.28 1.30
CA ASN A 181 6.39 4.32 1.64
C ASN A 181 7.70 4.34 0.83
N PRO A 182 8.39 3.22 0.50
CA PRO A 182 9.66 3.34 -0.23
C PRO A 182 9.56 4.00 -1.61
N HIS A 183 8.36 4.15 -2.19
CA HIS A 183 8.10 4.71 -3.53
C HIS A 183 8.81 3.98 -4.68
N VAL A 184 9.47 2.90 -4.40
CA VAL A 184 10.06 1.95 -5.34
C VAL A 184 9.68 0.54 -4.90
N VAL A 185 9.62 -0.40 -5.82
CA VAL A 185 9.35 -1.79 -5.47
C VAL A 185 10.48 -2.36 -4.61
N GLN A 186 10.13 -3.24 -3.69
CA GLN A 186 11.03 -4.05 -2.89
C GLN A 186 10.69 -5.53 -3.07
N PRO A 187 11.53 -6.48 -2.61
CA PRO A 187 11.27 -7.90 -2.77
C PRO A 187 9.90 -8.36 -2.26
N ILE A 188 9.39 -9.44 -2.86
CA ILE A 188 8.30 -10.25 -2.30
C ILE A 188 8.94 -11.53 -1.75
N GLU A 189 8.62 -11.85 -0.51
CA GLU A 189 9.21 -12.97 0.21
C GLU A 189 8.13 -13.76 0.94
N GLU A 190 8.26 -15.11 0.96
CA GLU A 190 7.48 -15.97 1.84
C GLU A 190 8.33 -16.32 3.07
N ILE A 191 7.93 -15.82 4.23
CA ILE A 191 8.56 -16.15 5.52
C ILE A 191 7.83 -17.37 6.09
N GLU A 192 8.58 -18.40 6.48
CA GLU A 192 8.05 -19.58 7.18
C GLU A 192 8.59 -19.63 8.60
N GLY A 193 7.71 -19.54 9.58
CA GLY A 193 8.05 -19.61 11.00
C GLY A 193 8.31 -21.05 11.46
N GLU A 194 8.87 -21.19 12.68
CA GLU A 194 9.21 -22.50 13.28
C GLU A 194 7.98 -23.42 13.48
N ASP A 195 6.80 -22.83 13.65
CA ASP A 195 5.51 -23.52 13.79
C ASP A 195 4.86 -23.89 12.43
N GLY A 196 5.50 -23.51 11.32
CA GLY A 196 5.00 -23.71 9.97
C GLY A 196 4.03 -22.61 9.48
N GLN A 197 3.85 -21.52 10.26
CA GLN A 197 3.13 -20.34 9.80
C GLN A 197 3.85 -19.72 8.60
N LYS A 198 3.09 -19.40 7.57
CA LYS A 198 3.61 -18.75 6.36
C LYS A 198 3.01 -17.36 6.22
N THR A 199 3.87 -16.40 5.99
CA THR A 199 3.48 -15.01 5.69
C THR A 199 4.05 -14.60 4.34
N LEU A 200 3.21 -14.16 3.43
CA LEU A 200 3.67 -13.50 2.22
C LEU A 200 3.90 -12.03 2.52
N VAL A 201 5.11 -11.55 2.25
CA VAL A 201 5.51 -10.16 2.49
C VAL A 201 5.86 -9.49 1.17
N ALA A 202 5.07 -8.53 0.73
CA ALA A 202 5.47 -7.55 -0.27
C ALA A 202 6.05 -6.34 0.46
N TYR A 203 7.37 -6.23 0.57
CA TYR A 203 8.00 -5.16 1.36
C TYR A 203 7.70 -3.75 0.86
N SER A 204 7.52 -3.58 -0.46
CA SER A 204 6.94 -2.38 -1.06
C SER A 204 6.35 -2.69 -2.43
N LEU A 205 5.10 -2.26 -2.63
CA LEU A 205 4.41 -2.37 -3.92
C LEU A 205 4.87 -1.30 -4.94
N GLY A 206 5.70 -0.35 -4.55
CA GLY A 206 6.06 0.81 -5.36
C GLY A 206 4.90 1.79 -5.54
N ASN A 207 4.99 2.65 -6.54
CA ASN A 207 3.95 3.64 -6.83
C ASN A 207 2.93 3.09 -7.84
N PHE A 208 1.62 3.16 -7.49
CA PHE A 208 0.55 2.79 -8.42
C PHE A 208 0.20 3.94 -9.36
N ILE A 209 -0.04 5.15 -8.81
CA ILE A 209 -0.15 6.39 -9.57
C ILE A 209 0.56 7.51 -8.82
N SER A 210 1.51 8.16 -9.47
CA SER A 210 2.33 9.21 -8.86
C SER A 210 2.95 10.11 -9.91
N ASN A 211 3.33 11.34 -9.53
CA ASN A 211 4.21 12.20 -10.32
C ASN A 211 5.68 12.07 -9.90
N GLN A 212 6.02 11.19 -8.99
CA GLN A 212 7.40 10.82 -8.70
C GLN A 212 7.93 9.99 -9.87
N ARG A 213 9.01 10.47 -10.47
CA ARG A 213 9.59 9.91 -11.70
C ARG A 213 10.99 10.46 -11.95
N LEU A 214 11.69 9.99 -12.98
CA LEU A 214 13.06 10.41 -13.27
C LEU A 214 13.24 11.94 -13.27
N GLU A 215 12.32 12.67 -13.91
CA GLU A 215 12.43 14.12 -14.07
C GLU A 215 12.19 14.90 -12.77
N THR A 216 11.49 14.32 -11.80
CA THR A 216 11.18 14.97 -10.51
C THR A 216 12.06 14.49 -9.39
N MET A 217 12.44 13.21 -9.39
CA MET A 217 13.15 12.56 -8.29
C MET A 217 14.59 12.17 -8.63
N GLY A 218 14.98 12.21 -9.90
CA GLY A 218 16.28 11.70 -10.37
C GLY A 218 16.37 10.17 -10.38
N ASP A 219 15.29 9.47 -10.06
CA ASP A 219 15.22 8.02 -10.03
C ASP A 219 14.02 7.54 -10.88
N ARG A 220 14.28 6.77 -11.94
CA ARG A 220 13.22 6.26 -12.82
C ARG A 220 12.33 5.22 -12.13
N ARG A 221 12.88 4.51 -11.12
CA ARG A 221 12.19 3.42 -10.42
C ARG A 221 10.97 3.90 -9.63
N THR A 222 10.88 5.20 -9.36
CA THR A 222 9.70 5.80 -8.73
C THR A 222 8.45 5.85 -9.63
N ALA A 223 8.60 5.51 -10.91
CA ALA A 223 7.47 5.30 -11.82
C ALA A 223 7.06 3.81 -11.92
N ASP A 224 7.84 2.91 -11.31
CA ASP A 224 7.57 1.47 -11.29
C ASP A 224 6.70 1.08 -10.08
N GLY A 225 5.81 0.12 -10.26
CA GLY A 225 4.99 -0.47 -9.22
C GLY A 225 4.59 -1.89 -9.57
N ILE A 226 3.87 -2.53 -8.68
CA ILE A 226 3.29 -3.87 -8.91
C ILE A 226 1.85 -3.95 -8.41
N ILE A 227 1.04 -4.75 -9.08
CA ILE A 227 -0.22 -5.27 -8.58
C ILE A 227 0.04 -6.71 -8.13
N LEU A 228 -0.10 -6.98 -6.84
CA LEU A 228 0.01 -8.32 -6.28
C LEU A 228 -1.35 -9.01 -6.37
N ASN A 229 -1.41 -10.17 -7.00
CA ASN A 229 -2.60 -10.98 -7.16
C ASN A 229 -2.50 -12.23 -6.28
N LEU A 230 -3.57 -12.53 -5.55
CA LEU A 230 -3.64 -13.65 -4.62
C LEU A 230 -4.90 -14.47 -4.86
N THR A 231 -4.76 -15.79 -4.74
CA THR A 231 -5.89 -16.71 -4.61
C THR A 231 -5.83 -17.35 -3.24
N LEU A 232 -6.92 -17.22 -2.47
CA LEU A 232 -7.05 -17.87 -1.18
C LEU A 232 -7.86 -19.16 -1.33
N ASP A 233 -7.39 -20.25 -0.70
CA ASP A 233 -8.11 -21.50 -0.54
C ASP A 233 -8.53 -21.73 0.90
N LYS A 234 -9.81 -22.05 1.11
CA LYS A 234 -10.35 -22.39 2.42
C LYS A 234 -10.62 -23.88 2.50
N SER A 235 -9.93 -24.55 3.37
CA SER A 235 -10.09 -25.98 3.66
C SER A 235 -10.49 -26.23 5.12
N ARG A 236 -10.64 -27.52 5.49
CA ARG A 236 -10.83 -27.89 6.91
C ARG A 236 -9.61 -27.60 7.79
N LYS A 237 -8.45 -27.32 7.19
CA LYS A 237 -7.20 -27.03 7.88
C LYS A 237 -6.98 -25.51 8.11
N GLY A 238 -7.88 -24.67 7.60
CA GLY A 238 -7.79 -23.21 7.64
C GLY A 238 -7.77 -22.60 6.24
N VAL A 239 -7.47 -21.31 6.20
CA VAL A 239 -7.29 -20.52 4.98
C VAL A 239 -5.80 -20.40 4.67
N LYS A 240 -5.44 -20.44 3.41
CA LYS A 240 -4.04 -20.25 2.96
C LYS A 240 -4.01 -19.52 1.61
N ILE A 241 -2.89 -18.94 1.29
CA ILE A 241 -2.59 -18.51 -0.08
C ILE A 241 -2.33 -19.76 -0.92
N GLU A 242 -3.19 -20.04 -1.90
CA GLU A 242 -3.03 -21.13 -2.84
C GLU A 242 -2.06 -20.77 -3.95
N LYS A 243 -2.19 -19.54 -4.43
CA LYS A 243 -1.36 -19.00 -5.52
C LYS A 243 -1.20 -17.50 -5.33
N TRP A 244 -0.04 -17.00 -5.71
CA TRP A 244 0.17 -15.58 -5.91
C TRP A 244 0.99 -15.34 -7.20
N ASP A 245 0.78 -14.19 -7.79
CA ASP A 245 1.58 -13.63 -8.87
C ASP A 245 1.54 -12.10 -8.78
N TYR A 246 2.34 -11.45 -9.59
CA TYR A 246 2.34 -9.99 -9.64
C TYR A 246 2.36 -9.49 -11.09
N THR A 247 1.76 -8.32 -11.29
CA THR A 247 1.78 -7.61 -12.56
C THR A 247 2.64 -6.36 -12.41
N PRO A 248 3.81 -6.27 -13.07
CA PRO A 248 4.60 -5.04 -13.11
C PRO A 248 3.79 -3.92 -13.76
N THR A 249 3.78 -2.76 -13.13
CA THR A 249 3.10 -1.55 -13.64
C THR A 249 4.09 -0.41 -13.81
N TRP A 250 3.75 0.49 -14.73
CA TRP A 250 4.53 1.71 -14.97
C TRP A 250 3.61 2.90 -15.13
N VAL A 251 3.94 4.01 -14.47
CA VAL A 251 3.17 5.26 -14.58
C VAL A 251 3.56 6.01 -15.85
N TYR A 252 2.70 5.96 -16.85
CA TYR A 252 2.87 6.66 -18.09
C TYR A 252 2.27 8.06 -18.02
N LYS A 253 3.10 9.08 -18.22
CA LYS A 253 2.69 10.47 -18.21
C LYS A 253 2.66 11.02 -19.64
N ILE A 254 1.51 11.52 -20.08
CA ILE A 254 1.34 12.19 -21.36
C ILE A 254 1.17 13.70 -21.11
N PRO A 255 2.15 14.53 -21.50
CA PRO A 255 2.01 15.98 -21.45
C PRO A 255 0.85 16.45 -22.35
N ARG A 256 0.05 17.37 -21.83
CA ARG A 256 -0.99 18.05 -22.57
C ARG A 256 -0.70 19.54 -22.71
N GLU A 257 -1.48 20.23 -23.55
CA GLU A 257 -1.46 21.68 -23.63
C GLU A 257 -1.74 22.31 -22.28
N ASN A 258 -1.25 23.53 -22.05
CA ASN A 258 -1.42 24.30 -20.80
C ASN A 258 -0.76 23.71 -19.55
N LYS A 259 0.36 23.00 -19.70
CA LYS A 259 1.12 22.38 -18.60
C LYS A 259 0.35 21.32 -17.79
N LYS A 260 -0.77 20.83 -18.30
CA LYS A 260 -1.47 19.66 -17.74
C LYS A 260 -0.83 18.38 -18.25
N SER A 261 -1.09 17.29 -17.59
CA SER A 261 -0.66 15.95 -18.00
C SER A 261 -1.72 14.93 -17.63
N ASP A 262 -1.87 13.91 -18.46
CA ASP A 262 -2.61 12.73 -18.11
C ASP A 262 -1.64 11.68 -17.56
N TYR A 263 -2.13 10.85 -16.67
CA TYR A 263 -1.38 9.75 -16.07
C TYR A 263 -2.16 8.46 -16.31
N TYR A 264 -1.46 7.45 -16.80
CA TYR A 264 -2.00 6.12 -17.02
C TYR A 264 -1.13 5.10 -16.31
N ILE A 265 -1.75 4.04 -15.83
CA ILE A 265 -1.04 2.90 -15.27
C ILE A 265 -0.99 1.85 -16.37
N LEU A 266 0.21 1.54 -16.85
CA LEU A 266 0.42 0.55 -17.89
C LEU A 266 0.86 -0.77 -17.23
N PRO A 267 0.11 -1.89 -17.42
CA PRO A 267 0.62 -3.23 -17.11
C PRO A 267 1.73 -3.55 -18.12
N VAL A 268 2.97 -3.60 -17.64
CA VAL A 268 4.15 -3.49 -18.50
C VAL A 268 4.25 -4.64 -19.51
N GLU A 269 4.10 -5.90 -19.05
CA GLU A 269 4.20 -7.07 -19.93
C GLU A 269 3.08 -7.13 -20.95
N GLU A 270 1.84 -6.84 -20.54
CA GLU A 270 0.70 -6.82 -21.45
C GLU A 270 0.87 -5.72 -22.48
N THR A 271 1.30 -4.53 -22.05
CA THR A 271 1.53 -3.40 -22.96
C THR A 271 2.59 -3.73 -23.99
N LEU A 272 3.73 -4.30 -23.58
CA LEU A 272 4.82 -4.66 -24.49
C LEU A 272 4.40 -5.71 -25.53
N ASN A 273 3.41 -6.55 -25.25
CA ASN A 273 2.93 -7.62 -26.11
C ASN A 273 1.59 -7.27 -26.83
N SER A 274 1.11 -6.04 -26.72
CA SER A 274 -0.17 -5.62 -27.32
C SER A 274 0.01 -4.80 -28.60
N GLU A 275 -1.06 -4.74 -29.41
CA GLU A 275 -1.11 -3.84 -30.58
C GLU A 275 -1.05 -2.35 -30.20
N GLU A 276 -1.52 -1.99 -29.00
CA GLU A 276 -1.40 -0.65 -28.44
C GLU A 276 0.07 -0.33 -28.11
N GLY A 277 0.79 -1.29 -27.59
CA GLY A 277 2.23 -1.18 -27.32
C GLY A 277 3.03 -0.91 -28.60
N GLU A 278 2.70 -1.57 -29.70
CA GLU A 278 3.37 -1.35 -31.00
C GLU A 278 3.25 0.10 -31.53
N LYS A 279 2.23 0.84 -31.05
CA LYS A 279 1.99 2.25 -31.42
C LYS A 279 2.77 3.25 -30.57
N LEU A 280 3.38 2.77 -29.47
CA LEU A 280 4.20 3.62 -28.59
C LEU A 280 5.51 3.99 -29.28
N ASP A 281 6.03 5.15 -28.93
CA ASP A 281 7.34 5.57 -29.43
C ASP A 281 8.48 4.73 -28.84
N LYS A 282 9.63 4.75 -29.52
CA LYS A 282 10.78 3.92 -29.14
C LYS A 282 11.34 4.22 -27.74
N GLU A 283 11.21 5.47 -27.27
CA GLU A 283 11.69 5.85 -25.94
C GLU A 283 10.78 5.28 -24.87
N THR A 284 9.47 5.39 -25.03
CA THR A 284 8.47 4.78 -24.14
C THR A 284 8.65 3.26 -24.06
N LEU A 285 8.82 2.58 -25.21
CA LEU A 285 9.11 1.14 -25.23
C LEU A 285 10.40 0.78 -24.50
N ASN A 286 11.45 1.58 -24.66
CA ASN A 286 12.69 1.37 -23.92
C ASN A 286 12.53 1.57 -22.40
N GLN A 287 11.72 2.55 -21.97
CA GLN A 287 11.40 2.74 -20.54
C GLN A 287 10.60 1.57 -19.98
N LEU A 288 9.60 1.06 -20.72
CA LEU A 288 8.83 -0.13 -20.31
C LEU A 288 9.74 -1.36 -20.14
N ASN A 289 10.65 -1.63 -21.09
CA ASN A 289 11.58 -2.74 -20.96
C ASN A 289 12.51 -2.59 -19.74
N LYS A 290 13.03 -1.38 -19.49
CA LYS A 290 13.85 -1.11 -18.30
C LYS A 290 13.04 -1.25 -17.01
N SER A 291 11.77 -0.84 -17.01
CA SER A 291 10.85 -1.02 -15.89
C SER A 291 10.67 -2.50 -15.59
N LEU A 292 10.37 -3.31 -16.61
CA LEU A 292 10.18 -4.75 -16.47
C LEU A 292 11.41 -5.45 -15.90
N GLU A 293 12.58 -5.22 -16.51
CA GLU A 293 13.86 -5.81 -16.08
C GLU A 293 14.20 -5.43 -14.63
N SER A 294 14.04 -4.14 -14.30
CA SER A 294 14.32 -3.64 -12.96
C SER A 294 13.35 -4.23 -11.93
N THR A 295 12.05 -4.22 -12.21
CA THR A 295 11.03 -4.73 -11.29
C THR A 295 11.25 -6.23 -11.03
N LYS A 296 11.43 -7.04 -12.09
CA LYS A 296 11.73 -8.47 -11.93
C LYS A 296 12.99 -8.72 -11.12
N SER A 297 14.08 -8.00 -11.41
CA SER A 297 15.34 -8.16 -10.68
C SER A 297 15.27 -7.80 -9.20
N ILE A 298 14.28 -7.03 -8.78
CA ILE A 298 14.07 -6.63 -7.39
C ILE A 298 13.11 -7.60 -6.70
N VAL A 299 11.96 -7.87 -7.35
CA VAL A 299 10.87 -8.64 -6.75
C VAL A 299 11.22 -10.12 -6.62
N GLU A 300 12.03 -10.67 -7.52
CA GLU A 300 12.36 -12.11 -7.60
C GLU A 300 13.72 -12.45 -6.93
N LYS A 301 14.21 -11.58 -6.02
CA LYS A 301 15.43 -11.85 -5.24
C LYS A 301 15.18 -12.89 -4.17
#